data_7e2d2dd4e759bdd0a6218fb6d8ea86dd
#
_entry.id   7e2d2dd4e759bdd0a6218fb6d8ea86dd
#
_cell.length_a   1.000
_cell.length_b   1.000
_cell.length_c   1.000
_cell.angle_alpha   90.00
_cell.angle_beta   90.00
_cell.angle_gamma   90.00
#
_symmetry.space_group_name_H-M   'P 1'
#
loop_
_entity.id
_entity.type
_entity.pdbx_description
1 polymer ?
#
loop_
_entity_poly.entity_id
_entity_poly.type
_entity_poly.pdbx_seq_one_letter_code
_entity_poly.pdbx_strand_id
1 'polypeptide(L)'
;MPPRPSPREFQPPERRPWSAIGPEFARVWGRPRGKVQPEHIAIYGPTGSGKSWWEATILVQRVRLRQSGVIVVATKPDDATLIDMGWPITDSWTGVRQNDQVIFWPRTNRLGTARKAYQAERIQDLLDRLWVPKSNNIVAFEDASYIEGLSGNLRDTMEMYLREGRSNGITVIRNKQRVQGGTRLMHSETDWKAAFAPSDEDDAERNAQLFGNKRDWTPVLTGLDREKREFVIQHKLTGVTYISWVDESPLDHPLQEDGRARAA
;
A
#
# COMPACT_ATOMS: atom_id res chain seq x y z
N MET A 1 21.70 -42.47 3.82
CA MET A 1 21.04 -41.17 3.65
C MET A 1 19.89 -41.08 4.63
N PRO A 2 19.78 -40.05 5.46
CA PRO A 2 18.58 -39.87 6.28
C PRO A 2 17.37 -39.65 5.37
N PRO A 3 16.19 -40.16 5.75
CA PRO A 3 14.97 -39.98 4.96
C PRO A 3 14.69 -38.48 4.80
N ARG A 4 14.31 -38.08 3.59
CA ARG A 4 13.85 -36.69 3.36
C ARG A 4 12.64 -36.42 4.25
N PRO A 5 12.61 -35.28 4.97
CA PRO A 5 11.43 -34.94 5.76
C PRO A 5 10.21 -34.92 4.82
N SER A 6 9.11 -35.50 5.27
CA SER A 6 7.85 -35.46 4.54
C SER A 6 7.47 -34.01 4.23
N PRO A 7 6.91 -33.71 3.04
CA PRO A 7 6.40 -32.38 2.75
C PRO A 7 5.43 -31.96 3.86
N ARG A 8 5.68 -30.81 4.48
CA ARG A 8 4.69 -30.25 5.44
C ARG A 8 3.39 -30.06 4.69
N GLU A 9 2.33 -30.66 5.22
CA GLU A 9 0.99 -30.44 4.71
C GLU A 9 0.65 -28.93 4.81
N PHE A 10 0.16 -28.36 3.71
CA PHE A 10 -0.24 -26.96 3.68
C PHE A 10 -1.44 -26.74 4.59
N GLN A 11 -1.33 -25.80 5.50
CA GLN A 11 -2.42 -25.36 6.36
C GLN A 11 -2.85 -23.95 5.94
N PRO A 12 -4.14 -23.72 5.62
CA PRO A 12 -4.64 -22.39 5.32
C PRO A 12 -4.38 -21.43 6.48
N PRO A 13 -4.12 -20.14 6.20
CA PRO A 13 -3.92 -19.15 7.25
C PRO A 13 -5.16 -19.00 8.14
N GLU A 14 -4.90 -18.64 9.39
CA GLU A 14 -5.97 -18.35 10.36
C GLU A 14 -6.75 -17.10 9.93
N ARG A 15 -8.08 -17.15 10.15
CA ARG A 15 -8.99 -16.01 9.95
C ARG A 15 -9.09 -15.19 11.22
N ARG A 16 -8.72 -13.92 11.16
CA ARG A 16 -8.83 -12.97 12.28
C ARG A 16 -9.28 -11.58 11.80
N PRO A 17 -10.14 -10.88 12.54
CA PRO A 17 -10.47 -9.49 12.25
C PRO A 17 -9.24 -8.59 12.36
N TRP A 18 -9.25 -7.44 11.64
CA TRP A 18 -8.13 -6.50 11.69
C TRP A 18 -7.90 -5.93 13.09
N SER A 19 -8.93 -5.72 13.87
CA SER A 19 -8.81 -5.30 15.28
C SER A 19 -7.93 -6.22 16.11
N ALA A 20 -7.90 -7.52 15.80
CA ALA A 20 -7.08 -8.50 16.51
C ALA A 20 -5.61 -8.54 16.03
N ILE A 21 -5.35 -8.34 14.72
CA ILE A 21 -3.99 -8.43 14.17
C ILE A 21 -3.34 -7.06 13.91
N GLY A 22 -4.13 -6.03 13.71
CA GLY A 22 -3.66 -4.67 13.41
C GLY A 22 -2.68 -4.12 14.45
N PRO A 23 -2.88 -4.30 15.77
CA PRO A 23 -1.92 -3.86 16.78
C PRO A 23 -0.54 -4.53 16.65
N GLU A 24 -0.50 -5.84 16.34
CA GLU A 24 0.75 -6.55 16.09
C GLU A 24 1.42 -6.10 14.79
N PHE A 25 0.65 -6.01 13.71
CA PHE A 25 1.11 -5.47 12.44
C PHE A 25 1.70 -4.06 12.63
N ALA A 26 0.97 -3.17 13.30
CA ALA A 26 1.42 -1.81 13.55
C ALA A 26 2.70 -1.75 14.38
N ARG A 27 2.87 -2.65 15.36
CA ARG A 27 4.09 -2.76 16.16
C ARG A 27 5.28 -3.19 15.31
N VAL A 28 5.12 -4.13 14.39
CA VAL A 28 6.16 -4.61 13.48
C VAL A 28 6.46 -3.57 12.41
N TRP A 29 5.44 -3.18 11.66
CA TRP A 29 5.54 -2.20 10.58
C TRP A 29 5.81 -0.78 11.09
N GLY A 30 5.29 -0.45 12.27
CA GLY A 30 5.44 0.83 12.97
C GLY A 30 6.72 0.97 13.82
N ARG A 31 7.73 0.11 13.74
CA ARG A 31 8.93 0.15 14.61
C ARG A 31 9.66 1.50 14.60
N PRO A 32 10.23 1.90 15.76
CA PRO A 32 10.97 3.16 15.88
C PRO A 32 12.19 3.22 14.95
N ARG A 33 12.51 4.42 14.49
CA ARG A 33 13.73 4.72 13.74
C ARG A 33 15.00 4.27 14.49
N GLY A 34 16.02 3.89 13.75
CA GLY A 34 17.38 3.77 14.22
C GLY A 34 18.10 2.51 13.81
N LYS A 35 17.47 1.35 13.87
CA LYS A 35 18.09 0.06 13.46
C LYS A 35 17.24 -0.78 12.53
N VAL A 36 15.99 -0.38 12.28
CA VAL A 36 15.05 -1.12 11.43
C VAL A 36 14.64 -0.22 10.27
N GLN A 37 14.91 -0.69 9.07
CA GLN A 37 14.51 -0.01 7.84
C GLN A 37 12.97 0.00 7.72
N PRO A 38 12.38 1.04 7.11
CA PRO A 38 10.97 1.04 6.79
C PRO A 38 10.62 -0.10 5.82
N GLU A 39 9.48 -0.74 6.04
CA GLU A 39 9.02 -1.87 5.25
C GLU A 39 8.00 -1.43 4.20
N HIS A 40 8.15 -1.93 2.98
CA HIS A 40 7.24 -1.64 1.87
C HIS A 40 6.04 -2.59 1.85
N ILE A 41 4.91 -2.09 1.34
CA ILE A 41 3.65 -2.85 1.23
C ILE A 41 3.17 -2.86 -0.22
N ALA A 42 2.71 -4.03 -0.68
CA ALA A 42 1.96 -4.14 -1.92
C ALA A 42 0.55 -4.69 -1.65
N ILE A 43 -0.44 -4.03 -2.21
CA ILE A 43 -1.87 -4.33 -2.04
C ILE A 43 -2.45 -4.69 -3.41
N TYR A 44 -3.11 -5.83 -3.50
CA TYR A 44 -3.68 -6.34 -4.75
C TYR A 44 -5.17 -6.63 -4.59
N GLY A 45 -5.94 -6.41 -5.63
CA GLY A 45 -7.35 -6.78 -5.69
C GLY A 45 -8.19 -5.88 -6.59
N PRO A 46 -9.38 -6.31 -6.99
CA PRO A 46 -10.24 -5.55 -7.90
C PRO A 46 -10.76 -4.24 -7.28
N THR A 47 -11.33 -3.39 -8.12
CA THR A 47 -12.03 -2.20 -7.66
C THR A 47 -13.20 -2.60 -6.75
N GLY A 48 -13.40 -1.86 -5.66
CA GLY A 48 -14.47 -2.14 -4.67
C GLY A 48 -14.16 -3.25 -3.67
N SER A 49 -12.99 -3.89 -3.73
CA SER A 49 -12.63 -4.97 -2.81
C SER A 49 -12.27 -4.52 -1.38
N GLY A 50 -12.16 -3.22 -1.11
CA GLY A 50 -11.82 -2.69 0.21
C GLY A 50 -10.35 -2.29 0.38
N LYS A 51 -9.52 -2.33 -0.68
CA LYS A 51 -8.09 -1.95 -0.62
C LYS A 51 -7.85 -0.58 -0.02
N SER A 52 -8.49 0.46 -0.57
CA SER A 52 -8.32 1.84 -0.11
C SER A 52 -8.77 2.01 1.34
N TRP A 53 -9.82 1.27 1.76
CA TRP A 53 -10.27 1.26 3.14
C TRP A 53 -9.22 0.69 4.10
N TRP A 54 -8.63 -0.46 3.77
CA TRP A 54 -7.55 -1.02 4.57
C TRP A 54 -6.28 -0.16 4.51
N GLU A 55 -5.94 0.39 3.34
CA GLU A 55 -4.83 1.32 3.19
C GLU A 55 -5.00 2.54 4.11
N ALA A 56 -6.17 3.18 4.11
CA ALA A 56 -6.48 4.30 5.02
C ALA A 56 -6.28 3.89 6.48
N THR A 57 -6.74 2.69 6.87
CA THR A 57 -6.59 2.16 8.23
C THR A 57 -5.12 2.08 8.64
N ILE A 58 -4.26 1.49 7.82
CA ILE A 58 -2.83 1.34 8.16
C ILE A 58 -2.09 2.69 8.12
N LEU A 59 -2.45 3.58 7.21
CA LEU A 59 -1.87 4.93 7.16
C LEU A 59 -2.17 5.72 8.43
N VAL A 60 -3.42 5.71 8.89
CA VAL A 60 -3.84 6.34 10.13
C VAL A 60 -3.09 5.73 11.33
N GLN A 61 -2.98 4.41 11.41
CA GLN A 61 -2.20 3.74 12.46
C GLN A 61 -0.73 4.16 12.46
N ARG A 62 -0.12 4.28 11.28
CA ARG A 62 1.29 4.68 11.15
C ARG A 62 1.53 6.12 11.59
N VAL A 63 0.65 7.05 11.23
CA VAL A 63 0.73 8.46 11.65
C VAL A 63 0.73 8.56 13.17
N ARG A 64 -0.17 7.84 13.84
CA ARG A 64 -0.26 7.81 15.31
C ARG A 64 1.00 7.29 15.97
N LEU A 65 1.57 6.22 15.43
CA LEU A 65 2.71 5.54 16.05
C LEU A 65 4.04 6.25 15.83
N ARG A 66 4.19 7.00 14.73
CA ARG A 66 5.49 7.51 14.30
C ARG A 66 5.54 8.98 13.93
N GLN A 67 4.41 9.65 13.92
CA GLN A 67 4.35 11.02 13.37
C GLN A 67 4.99 11.10 11.97
N SER A 68 4.77 10.06 11.15
CA SER A 68 5.28 10.03 9.78
C SER A 68 4.54 11.02 8.91
N GLY A 69 5.23 11.64 7.95
CA GLY A 69 4.57 12.24 6.81
C GLY A 69 3.91 11.19 5.95
N VAL A 70 2.75 11.48 5.42
CA VAL A 70 2.01 10.60 4.52
C VAL A 70 1.59 11.35 3.28
N ILE A 71 2.00 10.86 2.14
CA ILE A 71 1.63 11.39 0.85
C ILE A 71 0.89 10.31 0.08
N VAL A 72 -0.43 10.47 -0.10
CA VAL A 72 -1.24 9.59 -0.94
C VAL A 72 -1.28 10.18 -2.34
N VAL A 73 -0.74 9.48 -3.32
CA VAL A 73 -0.74 9.91 -4.73
C VAL A 73 -1.99 9.37 -5.42
N ALA A 74 -2.96 10.25 -5.63
CA ALA A 74 -4.23 9.96 -6.27
C ALA A 74 -4.25 10.42 -7.72
N THR A 75 -4.87 9.65 -8.61
CA THR A 75 -4.94 9.92 -10.07
C THR A 75 -6.33 9.82 -10.66
N LYS A 76 -7.26 9.18 -9.96
CA LYS A 76 -8.65 9.04 -10.40
C LYS A 76 -9.37 10.40 -10.35
N PRO A 77 -10.47 10.58 -11.09
CA PRO A 77 -11.27 11.82 -11.03
C PRO A 77 -11.88 12.05 -9.64
N ASP A 78 -12.24 10.97 -8.97
CA ASP A 78 -12.92 10.96 -7.67
C ASP A 78 -12.55 9.70 -6.88
N ASP A 79 -12.44 9.85 -5.56
CA ASP A 79 -12.24 8.75 -4.61
C ASP A 79 -12.82 9.13 -3.25
N ALA A 80 -13.99 8.60 -2.92
CA ALA A 80 -14.71 8.91 -1.70
C ALA A 80 -13.89 8.55 -0.45
N THR A 81 -13.17 7.41 -0.46
CA THR A 81 -12.37 6.99 0.69
C THR A 81 -11.28 8.01 1.03
N LEU A 82 -10.61 8.55 0.00
CA LEU A 82 -9.59 9.58 0.20
C LEU A 82 -10.18 10.91 0.69
N ILE A 83 -11.33 11.28 0.15
CA ILE A 83 -12.04 12.50 0.57
C ILE A 83 -12.47 12.38 2.04
N ASP A 84 -13.01 11.22 2.43
CA ASP A 84 -13.47 10.95 3.80
C ASP A 84 -12.34 10.90 4.84
N MET A 85 -11.08 10.73 4.41
CA MET A 85 -9.93 10.85 5.32
C MET A 85 -9.75 12.26 5.87
N GLY A 86 -10.32 13.27 5.23
CA GLY A 86 -10.26 14.67 5.67
C GLY A 86 -8.88 15.31 5.61
N TRP A 87 -7.92 14.67 4.93
CA TRP A 87 -6.58 15.22 4.76
C TRP A 87 -6.55 16.31 3.68
N PRO A 88 -5.66 17.32 3.80
CA PRO A 88 -5.51 18.34 2.78
C PRO A 88 -5.25 17.75 1.40
N ILE A 89 -5.99 18.22 0.39
CA ILE A 89 -5.81 17.84 -1.01
C ILE A 89 -5.00 18.94 -1.70
N THR A 90 -3.92 18.55 -2.35
CA THR A 90 -3.04 19.49 -3.08
C THR A 90 -2.59 18.88 -4.40
N ASP A 91 -2.32 19.72 -5.37
CA ASP A 91 -1.64 19.38 -6.64
C ASP A 91 -0.23 20.00 -6.73
N SER A 92 0.21 20.67 -5.66
CA SER A 92 1.48 21.34 -5.54
C SER A 92 2.17 20.96 -4.24
N TRP A 93 3.50 20.84 -4.29
CA TRP A 93 4.32 20.64 -3.08
C TRP A 93 4.53 21.94 -2.29
N THR A 94 4.12 23.08 -2.80
CA THR A 94 4.28 24.37 -2.14
C THR A 94 3.47 24.39 -0.83
N GLY A 95 4.14 24.64 0.29
CA GLY A 95 3.51 24.70 1.61
C GLY A 95 3.39 23.37 2.34
N VAL A 96 3.69 22.23 1.72
CA VAL A 96 3.72 20.93 2.40
C VAL A 96 5.02 20.82 3.21
N ARG A 97 4.85 20.43 4.49
CA ARG A 97 5.98 20.27 5.42
C ARG A 97 6.32 18.80 5.63
N GLN A 98 7.51 18.54 6.11
CA GLN A 98 7.86 17.21 6.58
C GLN A 98 6.89 16.79 7.71
N ASN A 99 6.42 15.56 7.66
CA ASN A 99 5.43 14.95 8.55
C ASN A 99 3.96 15.42 8.36
N ASP A 100 3.66 16.22 7.34
CA ASP A 100 2.27 16.48 6.97
C ASP A 100 1.61 15.22 6.39
N GLN A 101 0.30 15.13 6.53
CA GLN A 101 -0.54 14.16 5.86
C GLN A 101 -1.28 14.88 4.74
N VAL A 102 -1.04 14.45 3.50
CA VAL A 102 -1.64 15.09 2.33
C VAL A 102 -2.07 14.08 1.27
N ILE A 103 -3.11 14.41 0.55
CA ILE A 103 -3.50 13.74 -0.67
C ILE A 103 -2.97 14.58 -1.83
N PHE A 104 -1.93 14.08 -2.49
CA PHE A 104 -1.39 14.71 -3.69
C PHE A 104 -2.20 14.26 -4.90
N TRP A 105 -2.98 15.17 -5.43
CA TRP A 105 -3.96 14.87 -6.47
C TRP A 105 -3.81 15.84 -7.65
N PRO A 106 -2.97 15.53 -8.65
CA PRO A 106 -2.74 16.38 -9.81
C PRO A 106 -3.95 16.34 -10.76
N ARG A 107 -5.00 17.10 -10.39
CA ARG A 107 -6.24 17.25 -11.15
C ARG A 107 -6.02 18.15 -12.37
N THR A 108 -6.66 17.82 -13.47
CA THR A 108 -6.59 18.63 -14.68
C THR A 108 -7.81 18.37 -15.56
N ASN A 109 -8.23 19.39 -16.29
CA ASN A 109 -9.28 19.29 -17.33
C ASN A 109 -8.75 18.76 -18.67
N ARG A 110 -7.43 18.53 -18.78
CA ARG A 110 -6.84 17.92 -19.98
C ARG A 110 -7.30 16.48 -20.14
N LEU A 111 -7.35 16.00 -21.38
CA LEU A 111 -7.74 14.63 -21.72
C LEU A 111 -6.60 13.89 -22.41
N GLY A 112 -6.70 12.56 -22.47
CA GLY A 112 -5.79 11.70 -23.21
C GLY A 112 -4.32 11.85 -22.80
N THR A 113 -3.44 11.99 -23.79
CA THR A 113 -1.98 12.10 -23.60
C THR A 113 -1.58 13.35 -22.84
N ALA A 114 -2.27 14.48 -23.04
CA ALA A 114 -1.99 15.73 -22.36
C ALA A 114 -2.28 15.63 -20.85
N ARG A 115 -3.31 14.87 -20.44
CA ARG A 115 -3.58 14.56 -19.03
C ARG A 115 -2.45 13.71 -18.44
N LYS A 116 -2.07 12.64 -19.15
CA LYS A 116 -1.00 11.73 -18.68
C LYS A 116 0.32 12.48 -18.52
N ALA A 117 0.70 13.31 -19.49
CA ALA A 117 1.93 14.09 -19.40
C ALA A 117 1.93 15.04 -18.21
N TYR A 118 0.84 15.77 -17.99
CA TYR A 118 0.70 16.66 -16.83
C TYR A 118 0.82 15.89 -15.52
N GLN A 119 0.12 14.77 -15.36
CA GLN A 119 0.18 13.97 -14.14
C GLN A 119 1.57 13.39 -13.92
N ALA A 120 2.23 12.89 -14.98
CA ALA A 120 3.59 12.38 -14.89
C ALA A 120 4.57 13.44 -14.39
N GLU A 121 4.53 14.63 -14.96
CA GLU A 121 5.38 15.77 -14.56
C GLU A 121 5.18 16.14 -13.09
N ARG A 122 3.92 16.29 -12.66
CA ARG A 122 3.59 16.68 -11.29
C ARG A 122 4.00 15.61 -10.26
N ILE A 123 3.78 14.32 -10.58
CA ILE A 123 4.18 13.23 -9.70
C ILE A 123 5.70 13.08 -9.66
N GLN A 124 6.41 13.26 -10.79
CA GLN A 124 7.86 13.23 -10.82
C GLN A 124 8.45 14.35 -9.94
N ASP A 125 7.97 15.59 -10.08
CA ASP A 125 8.42 16.72 -9.23
C ASP A 125 8.18 16.45 -7.74
N LEU A 126 7.05 15.84 -7.38
CA LEU A 126 6.78 15.40 -6.02
C LEU A 126 7.84 14.41 -5.53
N LEU A 127 8.08 13.33 -6.30
CA LEU A 127 9.00 12.27 -5.90
C LEU A 127 10.43 12.79 -5.77
N ASP A 128 10.87 13.63 -6.70
CA ASP A 128 12.23 14.24 -6.64
C ASP A 128 12.41 15.06 -5.35
N ARG A 129 11.40 15.77 -4.90
CA ARG A 129 11.44 16.57 -3.66
C ARG A 129 11.35 15.74 -2.39
N LEU A 130 10.69 14.59 -2.43
CA LEU A 130 10.61 13.66 -1.28
C LEU A 130 11.88 12.84 -1.10
N TRP A 131 12.75 12.79 -2.10
CA TRP A 131 14.00 12.02 -2.07
C TRP A 131 15.07 12.71 -1.24
N VAL A 132 14.87 12.73 0.07
CA VAL A 132 15.80 13.36 1.03
C VAL A 132 16.17 12.37 2.14
N PRO A 133 17.41 12.42 2.65
CA PRO A 133 17.83 11.57 3.77
C PRO A 133 16.94 11.75 5.01
N LYS A 134 16.65 10.65 5.69
CA LYS A 134 15.85 10.64 6.93
C LYS A 134 14.43 11.21 6.74
N SER A 135 13.86 11.02 5.57
CA SER A 135 12.57 11.55 5.15
C SER A 135 11.42 11.22 6.11
N ASN A 136 11.36 9.98 6.62
CA ASN A 136 10.25 9.46 7.44
C ASN A 136 8.88 9.59 6.79
N ASN A 137 8.81 9.57 5.48
CA ASN A 137 7.58 9.68 4.73
C ASN A 137 7.07 8.31 4.28
N ILE A 138 5.75 8.21 4.20
CA ILE A 138 5.07 7.14 3.48
C ILE A 138 4.60 7.75 2.17
N VAL A 139 4.92 7.09 1.06
CA VAL A 139 4.38 7.41 -0.26
C VAL A 139 3.45 6.26 -0.67
N ALA A 140 2.16 6.54 -0.72
CA ALA A 140 1.13 5.59 -1.08
C ALA A 140 0.62 5.88 -2.50
N PHE A 141 0.75 4.93 -3.40
CA PHE A 141 0.30 5.03 -4.79
C PHE A 141 -1.05 4.32 -4.94
N GLU A 142 -2.14 5.07 -5.03
CA GLU A 142 -3.52 4.57 -5.08
C GLU A 142 -3.82 3.71 -6.31
N ASP A 143 -3.20 4.02 -7.44
CA ASP A 143 -3.19 3.16 -8.63
C ASP A 143 -1.77 3.09 -9.20
N ALA A 144 -0.94 2.26 -8.59
CA ALA A 144 0.45 2.12 -8.98
C ALA A 144 0.60 1.69 -10.45
N SER A 145 -0.30 0.85 -10.97
CA SER A 145 -0.24 0.40 -12.37
C SER A 145 -0.48 1.54 -13.35
N TYR A 146 -1.43 2.42 -13.05
CA TYR A 146 -1.68 3.60 -13.87
C TYR A 146 -0.49 4.57 -13.83
N ILE A 147 0.05 4.83 -12.63
CA ILE A 147 1.19 5.75 -12.44
C ILE A 147 2.44 5.25 -13.15
N GLU A 148 2.77 3.96 -13.03
CA GLU A 148 3.86 3.29 -13.76
C GLU A 148 3.70 3.40 -15.29
N GLY A 149 2.47 3.46 -15.77
CA GLY A 149 2.11 3.61 -17.19
C GLY A 149 2.11 5.05 -17.71
N LEU A 150 2.30 6.06 -16.86
CA LEU A 150 2.32 7.46 -17.29
C LEU A 150 3.58 7.81 -18.09
N SER A 151 4.76 7.33 -17.64
CA SER A 151 6.03 7.50 -18.36
C SER A 151 7.05 6.43 -17.92
N GLY A 152 8.05 6.17 -18.77
CA GLY A 152 9.19 5.29 -18.43
C GLY A 152 10.00 5.84 -17.24
N ASN A 153 10.28 7.14 -17.27
CA ASN A 153 11.04 7.82 -16.21
C ASN A 153 10.37 7.69 -14.83
N LEU A 154 9.05 7.85 -14.78
CA LEU A 154 8.31 7.72 -13.53
C LEU A 154 8.32 6.26 -13.01
N ARG A 155 8.25 5.28 -13.91
CA ARG A 155 8.41 3.87 -13.56
C ARG A 155 9.78 3.60 -12.93
N ASP A 156 10.85 4.08 -13.55
CA ASP A 156 12.22 3.91 -13.06
C ASP A 156 12.40 4.59 -11.69
N THR A 157 11.81 5.77 -11.51
CA THR A 157 11.79 6.48 -10.21
C THR A 157 11.06 5.65 -9.15
N MET A 158 9.90 5.08 -9.45
CA MET A 158 9.17 4.21 -8.51
C MET A 158 9.96 2.94 -8.17
N GLU A 159 10.68 2.36 -9.12
CA GLU A 159 11.59 1.24 -8.84
C GLU A 159 12.74 1.64 -7.92
N MET A 160 13.33 2.82 -8.13
CA MET A 160 14.36 3.37 -7.24
C MET A 160 13.83 3.56 -5.82
N TYR A 161 12.62 4.07 -5.66
CA TYR A 161 11.95 4.22 -4.37
C TYR A 161 11.81 2.88 -3.63
N LEU A 162 11.52 1.79 -4.33
CA LEU A 162 11.44 0.45 -3.75
C LEU A 162 12.80 -0.13 -3.37
N ARG A 163 13.83 0.11 -4.18
CA ARG A 163 15.18 -0.42 -3.91
C ARG A 163 15.90 0.34 -2.80
N GLU A 164 15.83 1.64 -2.83
CA GLU A 164 16.73 2.53 -2.07
C GLU A 164 15.97 3.43 -1.08
N GLY A 165 14.65 3.56 -1.21
CA GLY A 165 13.84 4.44 -0.38
C GLY A 165 13.96 4.17 1.12
N ARG A 166 14.20 2.90 1.50
CA ARG A 166 14.43 2.50 2.89
C ARG A 166 15.64 3.21 3.50
N SER A 167 16.72 3.40 2.75
CA SER A 167 17.93 4.10 3.22
C SER A 167 17.65 5.56 3.51
N ASN A 168 16.70 6.16 2.80
CA ASN A 168 16.20 7.52 3.02
C ASN A 168 15.07 7.60 4.06
N GLY A 169 14.65 6.48 4.65
CA GLY A 169 13.56 6.44 5.62
C GLY A 169 12.18 6.50 4.98
N ILE A 170 12.06 6.18 3.68
CA ILE A 170 10.80 6.19 2.94
C ILE A 170 10.14 4.81 2.96
N THR A 171 8.88 4.76 3.32
CA THR A 171 8.00 3.60 3.12
C THR A 171 7.20 3.79 1.83
N VAL A 172 7.12 2.76 1.01
CA VAL A 172 6.27 2.76 -0.19
C VAL A 172 5.09 1.81 0.02
N ILE A 173 3.89 2.29 -0.27
CA ILE A 173 2.68 1.48 -0.40
C ILE A 173 2.25 1.52 -1.86
N ARG A 174 1.99 0.35 -2.44
CA ARG A 174 1.57 0.21 -3.84
C ARG A 174 0.25 -0.51 -3.91
N ASN A 175 -0.77 0.20 -4.35
CA ASN A 175 -2.09 -0.34 -4.58
C ASN A 175 -2.27 -0.69 -6.07
N LYS A 176 -2.57 -1.95 -6.37
CA LYS A 176 -2.76 -2.46 -7.74
C LYS A 176 -4.06 -3.23 -7.87
N GLN A 177 -4.71 -3.10 -9.02
CA GLN A 177 -5.93 -3.86 -9.29
C GLN A 177 -5.61 -5.33 -9.62
N ARG A 178 -4.49 -5.58 -10.31
CA ARG A 178 -4.03 -6.91 -10.72
C ARG A 178 -2.54 -7.05 -10.51
N VAL A 179 -2.07 -8.28 -10.35
CA VAL A 179 -0.64 -8.61 -10.23
C VAL A 179 0.13 -8.36 -11.54
N GLN A 180 -0.57 -8.16 -12.65
CA GLN A 180 0.04 -7.93 -13.96
C GLN A 180 0.86 -6.63 -14.04
N GLY A 181 1.92 -6.64 -14.85
CA GLY A 181 2.68 -5.44 -15.24
C GLY A 181 3.73 -4.96 -14.24
N GLY A 182 3.97 -5.65 -13.16
CA GLY A 182 5.10 -5.34 -12.26
C GLY A 182 6.38 -6.06 -12.71
N THR A 183 7.54 -5.41 -12.61
CA THR A 183 8.81 -6.11 -12.76
C THR A 183 8.99 -7.10 -11.61
N ARG A 184 9.76 -8.19 -11.84
CA ARG A 184 10.12 -9.17 -10.79
C ARG A 184 10.70 -8.47 -9.55
N LEU A 185 11.42 -7.38 -9.78
CA LEU A 185 11.97 -6.52 -8.75
C LEU A 185 10.91 -5.95 -7.82
N MET A 186 9.83 -5.42 -8.37
CA MET A 186 8.76 -4.80 -7.58
C MET A 186 8.12 -5.76 -6.59
N HIS A 187 8.09 -7.06 -6.92
CA HIS A 187 7.61 -8.10 -6.00
C HIS A 187 8.67 -8.52 -4.98
N SER A 188 9.97 -8.48 -5.37
CA SER A 188 11.07 -8.87 -4.49
C SER A 188 11.36 -7.84 -3.40
N GLU A 189 11.16 -6.56 -3.66
CA GLU A 189 11.45 -5.46 -2.73
C GLU A 189 10.30 -5.15 -1.75
N THR A 190 9.19 -5.87 -1.84
CA THR A 190 8.05 -5.68 -0.95
C THR A 190 8.13 -6.62 0.26
N ASP A 191 7.99 -6.08 1.46
CA ASP A 191 8.04 -6.84 2.72
C ASP A 191 6.69 -7.43 3.10
N TRP A 192 5.64 -6.63 2.94
CA TRP A 192 4.28 -7.03 3.19
C TRP A 192 3.48 -7.12 1.90
N LYS A 193 2.75 -8.20 1.73
CA LYS A 193 1.84 -8.41 0.61
C LYS A 193 0.44 -8.63 1.13
N ALA A 194 -0.53 -7.92 0.55
CA ALA A 194 -1.94 -8.13 0.83
C ALA A 194 -2.67 -8.40 -0.49
N ALA A 195 -3.52 -9.41 -0.53
CA ALA A 195 -4.37 -9.71 -1.68
C ALA A 195 -5.81 -9.90 -1.23
N PHE A 196 -6.69 -9.07 -1.77
CA PHE A 196 -8.14 -9.14 -1.59
C PHE A 196 -8.73 -10.21 -2.51
N ALA A 197 -9.99 -10.59 -2.24
CA ALA A 197 -10.71 -11.56 -3.05
C ALA A 197 -10.61 -11.21 -4.54
N PRO A 198 -10.10 -12.11 -5.39
CA PRO A 198 -9.85 -11.86 -6.81
C PRO A 198 -11.16 -11.78 -7.59
N SER A 199 -11.13 -11.15 -8.79
CA SER A 199 -12.30 -11.04 -9.67
C SER A 199 -12.71 -12.39 -10.25
N ASP A 200 -11.72 -13.18 -10.65
CA ASP A 200 -11.87 -14.45 -11.36
C ASP A 200 -10.75 -15.43 -10.97
N GLU A 201 -10.81 -16.63 -11.51
CA GLU A 201 -9.86 -17.71 -11.22
C GLU A 201 -8.44 -17.38 -11.73
N ASP A 202 -8.32 -16.73 -12.89
CA ASP A 202 -7.02 -16.31 -13.45
C ASP A 202 -6.32 -15.32 -12.52
N ASP A 203 -7.06 -14.36 -11.97
CA ASP A 203 -6.53 -13.42 -10.99
C ASP A 203 -6.16 -14.14 -9.67
N ALA A 204 -6.97 -15.13 -9.24
CA ALA A 204 -6.65 -15.95 -8.07
C ALA A 204 -5.35 -16.71 -8.24
N GLU A 205 -5.15 -17.35 -9.38
CA GLU A 205 -3.93 -18.09 -9.70
C GLU A 205 -2.68 -17.22 -9.73
N ARG A 206 -2.78 -16.01 -10.29
CA ARG A 206 -1.68 -15.03 -10.31
C ARG A 206 -1.36 -14.50 -8.92
N ASN A 207 -2.40 -14.16 -8.16
CA ASN A 207 -2.24 -13.71 -6.78
C ASN A 207 -1.64 -14.81 -5.90
N ALA A 208 -1.99 -16.09 -6.12
CA ALA A 208 -1.45 -17.23 -5.39
C ALA A 208 0.08 -17.30 -5.46
N GLN A 209 0.67 -16.98 -6.60
CA GLN A 209 2.13 -16.98 -6.79
C GLN A 209 2.85 -15.94 -5.90
N LEU A 210 2.14 -14.92 -5.40
CA LEU A 210 2.71 -13.95 -4.47
C LEU A 210 3.02 -14.56 -3.11
N PHE A 211 2.22 -15.56 -2.70
CA PHE A 211 2.26 -16.15 -1.36
C PHE A 211 3.03 -17.49 -1.33
N GLY A 212 3.14 -18.17 -2.47
CA GLY A 212 3.86 -19.43 -2.55
C GLY A 212 3.40 -20.33 -3.70
N ASN A 213 3.17 -21.61 -3.40
CA ASN A 213 2.72 -22.57 -4.40
C ASN A 213 1.28 -22.26 -4.84
N LYS A 214 1.09 -22.09 -6.15
CA LYS A 214 -0.21 -21.81 -6.76
C LYS A 214 -1.28 -22.83 -6.35
N ARG A 215 -0.94 -24.13 -6.30
CA ARG A 215 -1.87 -25.21 -5.95
C ARG A 215 -2.47 -25.01 -4.55
N ASP A 216 -1.68 -24.55 -3.60
CA ASP A 216 -2.08 -24.40 -2.21
C ASP A 216 -2.82 -23.09 -1.98
N TRP A 217 -2.42 -22.01 -2.66
CA TRP A 217 -2.92 -20.67 -2.41
C TRP A 217 -4.13 -20.27 -3.26
N THR A 218 -4.33 -20.86 -4.44
CA THR A 218 -5.53 -20.55 -5.26
C THR A 218 -6.82 -20.84 -4.51
N PRO A 219 -7.01 -22.02 -3.85
CA PRO A 219 -8.21 -22.28 -3.08
C PRO A 219 -8.42 -21.31 -1.90
N VAL A 220 -7.33 -20.85 -1.27
CA VAL A 220 -7.43 -19.85 -0.18
C VAL A 220 -7.98 -18.53 -0.71
N LEU A 221 -7.45 -18.05 -1.84
CA LEU A 221 -7.85 -16.76 -2.42
C LEU A 221 -9.25 -16.79 -3.01
N THR A 222 -9.66 -17.89 -3.65
CA THR A 222 -11.03 -18.08 -4.15
C THR A 222 -12.05 -18.21 -3.04
N GLY A 223 -11.62 -18.74 -1.87
CA GLY A 223 -12.44 -18.89 -0.67
C GLY A 223 -12.52 -17.66 0.23
N LEU A 224 -11.99 -16.51 -0.19
CA LEU A 224 -12.15 -15.25 0.54
C LEU A 224 -13.58 -14.71 0.45
N ASP A 225 -14.11 -14.27 1.58
CA ASP A 225 -15.43 -13.67 1.67
C ASP A 225 -15.41 -12.23 1.12
N ARG A 226 -16.07 -12.03 -0.03
CA ARG A 226 -16.15 -10.72 -0.69
C ARG A 226 -17.03 -9.73 0.04
N GLU A 227 -18.07 -10.19 0.72
CA GLU A 227 -18.99 -9.33 1.48
C GLU A 227 -18.28 -8.74 2.70
N LYS A 228 -17.49 -9.55 3.37
CA LYS A 228 -16.60 -9.11 4.46
C LYS A 228 -15.37 -8.37 3.98
N ARG A 229 -15.11 -8.34 2.67
CA ARG A 229 -13.88 -7.77 2.09
C ARG A 229 -12.63 -8.42 2.67
N GLU A 230 -12.65 -9.75 2.80
CA GLU A 230 -11.49 -10.50 3.29
C GLU A 230 -10.29 -10.35 2.37
N PHE A 231 -9.12 -10.35 2.97
CA PHE A 231 -7.84 -10.35 2.29
C PHE A 231 -6.82 -11.25 3.00
N VAL A 232 -5.88 -11.79 2.24
CA VAL A 232 -4.68 -12.44 2.79
C VAL A 232 -3.62 -11.37 2.99
N ILE A 233 -2.97 -11.37 4.15
CA ILE A 233 -1.78 -10.57 4.41
C ILE A 233 -0.61 -11.45 4.83
N GLN A 234 0.57 -11.23 4.26
CA GLN A 234 1.78 -12.00 4.56
C GLN A 234 2.99 -11.09 4.72
N HIS A 235 3.78 -11.36 5.75
CA HIS A 235 5.11 -10.77 5.91
C HIS A 235 6.17 -11.71 5.32
N LYS A 236 6.95 -11.18 4.38
CA LYS A 236 7.92 -11.97 3.59
C LYS A 236 9.01 -12.64 4.43
N LEU A 237 9.57 -11.93 5.39
CA LEU A 237 10.73 -12.43 6.16
C LEU A 237 10.33 -13.45 7.23
N THR A 238 9.22 -13.22 7.92
CA THR A 238 8.77 -14.09 9.02
C THR A 238 7.85 -15.20 8.56
N GLY A 239 7.27 -15.08 7.37
CA GLY A 239 6.23 -15.97 6.87
C GLY A 239 4.89 -15.87 7.62
N VAL A 240 4.77 -14.94 8.59
CA VAL A 240 3.50 -14.69 9.28
C VAL A 240 2.43 -14.33 8.26
N THR A 241 1.31 -15.05 8.31
CA THR A 241 0.24 -14.93 7.33
C THR A 241 -1.11 -15.07 8.00
N TYR A 242 -2.05 -14.17 7.65
CA TYR A 242 -3.44 -14.18 8.12
C TYR A 242 -4.41 -13.96 6.97
N ILE A 243 -5.62 -14.48 7.12
CA ILE A 243 -6.80 -13.99 6.41
C ILE A 243 -7.47 -12.98 7.33
N SER A 244 -7.74 -11.77 6.83
CA SER A 244 -8.29 -10.69 7.64
C SER A 244 -9.33 -9.88 6.89
N TRP A 245 -10.06 -9.06 7.64
CA TRP A 245 -11.03 -8.06 7.13
C TRP A 245 -11.01 -6.87 8.07
N VAL A 246 -11.30 -5.69 7.54
CA VAL A 246 -11.40 -4.47 8.37
C VAL A 246 -12.77 -4.45 9.02
N ASP A 247 -12.80 -4.64 10.33
CA ASP A 247 -14.00 -4.70 11.17
C ASP A 247 -14.31 -3.37 11.89
N GLU A 248 -13.37 -2.44 11.87
CA GLU A 248 -13.52 -1.10 12.46
C GLU A 248 -13.28 -0.02 11.41
N SER A 249 -14.05 1.07 11.46
CA SER A 249 -13.83 2.20 10.56
C SER A 249 -12.49 2.89 10.87
N PRO A 250 -11.63 3.15 9.87
CA PRO A 250 -10.42 3.94 10.08
C PRO A 250 -10.75 5.37 10.55
N LEU A 251 -11.97 5.83 10.28
CA LEU A 251 -12.44 7.18 10.60
C LEU A 251 -13.06 7.26 11.99
N ASP A 252 -13.50 6.14 12.59
CA ASP A 252 -14.10 6.10 13.94
C ASP A 252 -13.06 6.23 15.06
N HIS A 253 -11.80 6.23 14.70
CA HIS A 253 -10.75 6.50 15.66
C HIS A 253 -10.52 8.02 15.80
N PRO A 254 -10.49 8.58 17.03
CA PRO A 254 -10.42 10.02 17.27
C PRO A 254 -9.07 10.65 16.89
N LEU A 255 -8.70 10.61 15.61
CA LEU A 255 -7.67 11.49 15.06
C LEU A 255 -8.18 12.95 14.98
N GLN A 256 -9.50 13.14 15.07
CA GLN A 256 -10.11 14.46 14.97
C GLN A 256 -9.83 15.37 16.17
N GLU A 257 -9.42 14.83 17.32
CA GLU A 257 -9.16 15.69 18.49
C GLU A 257 -7.75 16.29 18.53
N ASP A 258 -6.75 15.66 17.93
CA ASP A 258 -5.36 16.17 17.94
C ASP A 258 -4.87 16.73 16.59
N GLY A 259 -5.64 16.54 15.53
CA GLY A 259 -5.39 17.09 14.21
C GLY A 259 -5.74 18.58 14.16
N ARG A 260 -5.06 19.42 14.91
CA ARG A 260 -5.12 20.87 14.71
C ARG A 260 -4.66 21.16 13.28
N ALA A 261 -5.63 21.29 12.38
CA ALA A 261 -5.46 22.12 11.21
C ALA A 261 -4.99 23.49 11.73
N ARG A 262 -3.70 23.75 11.69
CA ARG A 262 -3.21 25.13 11.80
C ARG A 262 -3.59 25.79 10.49
N ALA A 263 -4.79 26.39 10.51
CA ALA A 263 -5.14 27.42 9.57
C ALA A 263 -4.14 28.57 9.76
N ALA A 264 -3.49 28.95 8.70
CA ALA A 264 -3.16 30.31 8.29
C ALA A 264 -2.28 30.23 7.05
#